data_2394e885793023cc770402cb68fd198b
#
_entry.id   2394e885793023cc770402cb68fd198b
#
_cell.length_a   1.000
_cell.length_b   1.000
_cell.length_c   1.000
_cell.angle_alpha   90.00
_cell.angle_beta   90.00
_cell.angle_gamma   90.00
#
_symmetry.space_group_name_H-M   'P 1'
#
loop_
_entity.id
_entity.type
_entity.pdbx_description
1 polymer ?
#
loop_
_entity_poly.entity_id
_entity_poly.type
_entity_poly.pdbx_seq_one_letter_code
_entity_poly.pdbx_strand_id
1 'polypeptide(L)'
;KSADEIRKEVYADVTRTMSAEQLKDLNTVQQLSAQINSMTSPWYLHFMRYDPTASLKKIKCPVLALNGEKDIQVDADMNLTAIRQHISENGNKNVTIKVYPKLNHLFQTCEKGTLAEYGQLEETINPEVLKDMTEWIKKQQ
;
A
#
# COMPACT_ATOMS: atom_id res chain seq x y z
N LYS A 1 17.59 -5.82 -14.78
CA LYS A 1 18.25 -6.78 -13.88
C LYS A 1 17.32 -7.95 -13.61
N SER A 2 17.86 -9.17 -13.57
CA SER A 2 17.14 -10.35 -13.15
C SER A 2 16.82 -10.31 -11.64
N ALA A 3 15.88 -11.15 -11.18
CA ALA A 3 15.55 -11.26 -9.75
C ALA A 3 16.79 -11.66 -8.91
N ASP A 4 17.64 -12.53 -9.47
CA ASP A 4 18.85 -13.00 -8.78
C ASP A 4 19.93 -11.91 -8.66
N GLU A 5 20.08 -11.06 -9.69
CA GLU A 5 20.99 -9.90 -9.64
C GLU A 5 20.50 -8.90 -8.58
N ILE A 6 19.20 -8.59 -8.57
CA ILE A 6 18.61 -7.69 -7.56
C ILE A 6 18.80 -8.26 -6.15
N ARG A 7 18.53 -9.56 -5.97
CA ARG A 7 18.70 -10.25 -4.68
C ARG A 7 20.13 -10.14 -4.15
N LYS A 8 21.11 -10.38 -5.00
CA LYS A 8 22.53 -10.27 -4.63
C LYS A 8 22.92 -8.85 -4.23
N GLU A 9 22.46 -7.85 -4.99
CA GLU A 9 22.73 -6.44 -4.70
C GLU A 9 22.09 -6.02 -3.37
N VAL A 10 20.79 -6.30 -3.18
CA VAL A 10 20.08 -5.98 -1.92
C VAL A 10 20.74 -6.66 -0.73
N TYR A 11 21.11 -7.93 -0.86
CA TYR A 11 21.79 -8.66 0.21
C TYR A 11 23.15 -8.02 0.55
N ALA A 12 23.95 -7.66 -0.46
CA ALA A 12 25.23 -7.00 -0.27
C ALA A 12 25.08 -5.62 0.37
N ASP A 13 24.08 -4.85 -0.03
CA ASP A 13 23.82 -3.53 0.52
C ASP A 13 23.39 -3.57 1.98
N VAL A 14 22.45 -4.45 2.31
CA VAL A 14 21.97 -4.61 3.71
C VAL A 14 23.08 -5.14 4.61
N THR A 15 23.81 -6.18 4.18
CA THR A 15 24.87 -6.77 5.01
C THR A 15 26.06 -5.81 5.23
N ARG A 16 26.25 -4.84 4.34
CA ARG A 16 27.27 -3.78 4.52
C ARG A 16 26.98 -2.87 5.73
N THR A 17 25.71 -2.73 6.12
CA THR A 17 25.29 -1.91 7.25
C THR A 17 25.20 -2.68 8.57
N MET A 18 25.37 -4.00 8.54
CA MET A 18 25.27 -4.87 9.71
C MET A 18 26.60 -4.94 10.48
N SER A 19 26.49 -5.12 11.79
CA SER A 19 27.65 -5.38 12.64
C SER A 19 28.22 -6.79 12.43
N ALA A 20 29.51 -6.98 12.78
CA ALA A 20 30.14 -8.29 12.72
C ALA A 20 29.44 -9.34 13.63
N GLU A 21 28.80 -8.91 14.71
CA GLU A 21 28.02 -9.75 15.63
C GLU A 21 26.72 -10.21 14.98
N GLN A 22 25.98 -9.31 14.35
CA GLN A 22 24.75 -9.62 13.61
C GLN A 22 25.01 -10.58 12.45
N LEU A 23 26.12 -10.44 11.74
CA LEU A 23 26.51 -11.33 10.65
C LEU A 23 26.93 -12.74 11.12
N LYS A 24 27.29 -12.90 12.40
CA LYS A 24 27.61 -14.21 13.00
C LYS A 24 26.38 -14.92 13.56
N ASP A 25 25.30 -14.18 13.85
CA ASP A 25 24.07 -14.76 14.32
C ASP A 25 23.30 -15.42 13.17
N LEU A 26 23.28 -16.73 13.15
CA LEU A 26 22.63 -17.52 12.10
C LEU A 26 21.12 -17.22 11.99
N ASN A 27 20.43 -16.93 13.09
CA ASN A 27 19.00 -16.62 13.06
C ASN A 27 18.76 -15.29 12.36
N THR A 28 19.55 -14.27 12.68
CA THR A 28 19.49 -12.95 12.03
C THR A 28 19.76 -13.06 10.53
N VAL A 29 20.77 -13.82 10.13
CA VAL A 29 21.11 -14.02 8.70
C VAL A 29 20.02 -14.80 7.96
N GLN A 30 19.42 -15.81 8.58
CA GLN A 30 18.32 -16.57 7.98
C GLN A 30 17.06 -15.72 7.81
N GLN A 31 16.68 -14.93 8.81
CA GLN A 31 15.54 -14.01 8.73
C GLN A 31 15.76 -12.97 7.64
N LEU A 32 16.93 -12.34 7.57
CA LEU A 32 17.30 -11.41 6.51
C LEU A 32 17.17 -12.06 5.13
N SER A 33 17.74 -13.25 4.96
CA SER A 33 17.66 -13.98 3.70
C SER A 33 16.23 -14.30 3.28
N ALA A 34 15.37 -14.68 4.22
CA ALA A 34 13.96 -14.95 3.97
C ALA A 34 13.22 -13.67 3.54
N GLN A 35 13.46 -12.54 4.21
CA GLN A 35 12.88 -11.24 3.84
C GLN A 35 13.32 -10.81 2.44
N ILE A 36 14.62 -10.85 2.14
CA ILE A 36 15.16 -10.49 0.83
C ILE A 36 14.60 -11.39 -0.27
N ASN A 37 14.49 -12.70 -0.03
CA ASN A 37 13.88 -13.63 -0.97
C ASN A 37 12.40 -13.29 -1.25
N SER A 38 11.64 -12.93 -0.23
CA SER A 38 10.24 -12.49 -0.38
C SER A 38 10.14 -11.21 -1.22
N MET A 39 10.93 -10.18 -0.87
CA MET A 39 10.93 -8.88 -1.55
C MET A 39 11.52 -8.91 -2.97
N THR A 40 12.30 -9.93 -3.29
CA THR A 40 12.87 -10.14 -4.63
C THR A 40 12.20 -11.28 -5.39
N SER A 41 11.07 -11.76 -4.89
CA SER A 41 10.26 -12.76 -5.62
C SER A 41 9.76 -12.17 -6.96
N PRO A 42 9.55 -13.00 -7.99
CA PRO A 42 9.03 -12.52 -9.27
C PRO A 42 7.72 -11.76 -9.13
N TRP A 43 6.84 -12.22 -8.22
CA TRP A 43 5.56 -11.54 -7.94
C TRP A 43 5.77 -10.14 -7.36
N TYR A 44 6.61 -10.03 -6.31
CA TYR A 44 6.84 -8.75 -5.64
C TYR A 44 7.54 -7.75 -6.58
N LEU A 45 8.52 -8.21 -7.36
CA LEU A 45 9.19 -7.37 -8.35
C LEU A 45 8.24 -6.92 -9.47
N HIS A 46 7.31 -7.79 -9.89
CA HIS A 46 6.25 -7.40 -10.84
C HIS A 46 5.34 -6.35 -10.21
N PHE A 47 4.86 -6.57 -8.99
CA PHE A 47 4.02 -5.64 -8.23
C PHE A 47 4.67 -4.25 -8.13
N MET A 48 5.95 -4.19 -7.72
CA MET A 48 6.69 -2.92 -7.57
C MET A 48 6.93 -2.19 -8.90
N ARG A 49 6.93 -2.90 -10.02
CA ARG A 49 7.14 -2.31 -11.36
C ARG A 49 5.84 -2.06 -12.11
N TYR A 50 4.74 -2.55 -11.59
CA TYR A 50 3.46 -2.44 -12.26
C TYR A 50 2.98 -0.99 -12.32
N ASP A 51 2.75 -0.50 -13.55
CA ASP A 51 2.13 0.79 -13.80
C ASP A 51 0.61 0.60 -13.99
N PRO A 52 -0.23 1.04 -13.03
CA PRO A 52 -1.67 0.88 -13.13
C PRO A 52 -2.34 1.82 -14.14
N THR A 53 -1.63 2.80 -14.69
CA THR A 53 -2.18 3.86 -15.54
C THR A 53 -3.02 3.32 -16.69
N ALA A 54 -2.50 2.29 -17.42
CA ALA A 54 -3.21 1.70 -18.52
C ALA A 54 -4.50 0.97 -18.12
N SER A 55 -4.54 0.41 -16.91
CA SER A 55 -5.72 -0.24 -16.33
C SER A 55 -6.75 0.78 -15.84
N LEU A 56 -6.30 1.82 -15.14
CA LEU A 56 -7.15 2.90 -14.65
C LEU A 56 -7.89 3.62 -15.81
N LYS A 57 -7.22 3.89 -16.91
CA LYS A 57 -7.82 4.48 -18.13
C LYS A 57 -8.94 3.65 -18.74
N LYS A 58 -9.00 2.34 -18.48
CA LYS A 58 -10.05 1.46 -19.03
C LYS A 58 -11.31 1.41 -18.17
N ILE A 59 -11.29 1.95 -16.94
CA ILE A 59 -12.43 1.90 -16.02
C ILE A 59 -13.56 2.80 -16.53
N LYS A 60 -14.75 2.21 -16.71
CA LYS A 60 -15.95 2.89 -17.21
C LYS A 60 -17.06 2.97 -16.14
N CYS A 61 -17.03 2.11 -15.16
CA CYS A 61 -18.00 2.12 -14.06
C CYS A 61 -17.73 3.29 -13.08
N PRO A 62 -18.73 3.66 -12.26
CA PRO A 62 -18.51 4.56 -11.13
C PRO A 62 -17.41 4.02 -10.20
N VAL A 63 -16.59 4.92 -9.65
CA VAL A 63 -15.49 4.58 -8.76
C VAL A 63 -15.63 5.34 -7.45
N LEU A 64 -15.46 4.63 -6.33
CA LEU A 64 -15.27 5.19 -5.01
C LEU A 64 -13.84 4.87 -4.54
N ALA A 65 -13.02 5.88 -4.38
CA ALA A 65 -11.64 5.77 -3.89
C ALA A 65 -11.54 6.40 -2.50
N LEU A 66 -11.14 5.60 -1.52
CA LEU A 66 -11.08 5.97 -0.10
C LEU A 66 -9.67 5.81 0.42
N ASN A 67 -9.24 6.70 1.32
CA ASN A 67 -7.97 6.58 2.03
C ASN A 67 -8.07 7.18 3.43
N GLY A 68 -7.24 6.67 4.35
CA GLY A 68 -7.01 7.30 5.64
C GLY A 68 -6.01 8.47 5.52
N GLU A 69 -6.25 9.58 6.21
CA GLU A 69 -5.30 10.70 6.25
C GLU A 69 -3.95 10.28 6.88
N LYS A 70 -4.01 9.35 7.83
CA LYS A 70 -2.82 8.83 8.54
C LYS A 70 -2.29 7.52 7.98
N ASP A 71 -2.63 7.23 6.74
CA ASP A 71 -2.06 6.09 6.03
C ASP A 71 -0.61 6.37 5.64
N ILE A 72 0.32 5.75 6.35
CA ILE A 72 1.76 5.86 6.07
C ILE A 72 2.27 4.83 5.05
N GLN A 73 1.42 3.92 4.59
CA GLN A 73 1.76 2.89 3.61
C GLN A 73 1.39 3.33 2.19
N VAL A 74 0.26 4.05 2.07
CA VAL A 74 -0.25 4.55 0.78
C VAL A 74 -0.62 6.02 0.95
N ASP A 75 0.20 6.91 0.41
CA ASP A 75 -0.04 8.34 0.45
C ASP A 75 -1.36 8.71 -0.20
N ALA A 76 -2.25 9.36 0.57
CA ALA A 76 -3.61 9.66 0.14
C ALA A 76 -3.64 10.66 -1.02
N ASP A 77 -2.89 11.74 -0.93
CA ASP A 77 -2.90 12.81 -1.93
C ASP A 77 -2.37 12.32 -3.28
N MET A 78 -1.21 11.66 -3.26
CA MET A 78 -0.58 11.16 -4.46
C MET A 78 -1.44 10.11 -5.16
N ASN A 79 -1.93 9.12 -4.41
CA ASN A 79 -2.65 7.99 -5.00
C ASN A 79 -4.07 8.35 -5.44
N LEU A 80 -4.83 9.08 -4.62
CA LEU A 80 -6.19 9.49 -4.98
C LEU A 80 -6.21 10.48 -6.13
N THR A 81 -5.22 11.39 -6.20
CA THR A 81 -5.05 12.30 -7.33
C THR A 81 -4.76 11.54 -8.61
N ALA A 82 -3.83 10.58 -8.59
CA ALA A 82 -3.50 9.75 -9.74
C ALA A 82 -4.70 8.90 -10.22
N ILE A 83 -5.45 8.28 -9.29
CA ILE A 83 -6.66 7.52 -9.60
C ILE A 83 -7.67 8.40 -10.33
N ARG A 84 -8.01 9.57 -9.76
CA ARG A 84 -8.97 10.51 -10.38
C ARG A 84 -8.50 10.94 -11.75
N GLN A 85 -7.25 11.36 -11.87
CA GLN A 85 -6.68 11.86 -13.10
C GLN A 85 -6.77 10.79 -14.20
N HIS A 86 -6.19 9.62 -13.99
CA HIS A 86 -6.10 8.59 -15.03
C HIS A 86 -7.45 8.02 -15.45
N ILE A 87 -8.40 7.90 -14.52
CA ILE A 87 -9.76 7.47 -14.85
C ILE A 87 -10.48 8.56 -15.66
N SER A 88 -10.29 9.83 -15.31
CA SER A 88 -10.96 10.96 -15.97
C SER A 88 -10.38 11.25 -17.36
N GLU A 89 -9.10 11.00 -17.63
CA GLU A 89 -8.44 11.18 -18.92
C GLU A 89 -9.16 10.44 -20.08
N ASN A 90 -9.84 9.34 -19.75
CA ASN A 90 -10.62 8.58 -20.75
C ASN A 90 -12.14 8.83 -20.68
N GLY A 91 -12.53 9.98 -20.16
CA GLY A 91 -13.91 10.48 -20.16
C GLY A 91 -14.80 9.97 -19.02
N ASN A 92 -14.33 9.12 -18.13
CA ASN A 92 -15.11 8.69 -16.96
C ASN A 92 -14.97 9.75 -15.84
N LYS A 93 -16.03 10.54 -15.64
CA LYS A 93 -16.09 11.57 -14.58
C LYS A 93 -16.72 11.08 -13.28
N ASN A 94 -17.22 9.85 -13.24
CA ASN A 94 -17.86 9.26 -12.06
C ASN A 94 -16.82 8.70 -11.05
N VAL A 95 -15.96 9.58 -10.55
CA VAL A 95 -14.95 9.25 -9.55
C VAL A 95 -15.20 10.05 -8.28
N THR A 96 -15.64 9.37 -7.25
CA THR A 96 -15.80 9.91 -5.89
C THR A 96 -14.55 9.62 -5.08
N ILE A 97 -14.00 10.64 -4.44
CA ILE A 97 -12.83 10.52 -3.56
C ILE A 97 -13.23 10.99 -2.17
N LYS A 98 -12.82 10.24 -1.14
CA LYS A 98 -12.91 10.67 0.26
C LYS A 98 -11.67 10.27 1.02
N VAL A 99 -11.10 11.24 1.75
CA VAL A 99 -10.03 11.03 2.74
C VAL A 99 -10.68 11.13 4.12
N TYR A 100 -10.36 10.15 4.97
CA TYR A 100 -10.88 10.13 6.35
C TYR A 100 -9.83 10.65 7.32
N PRO A 101 -10.10 11.74 8.03
CA PRO A 101 -9.19 12.27 9.04
C PRO A 101 -8.99 11.24 10.15
N LYS A 102 -7.76 11.18 10.68
CA LYS A 102 -7.37 10.31 11.79
C LYS A 102 -7.49 8.81 11.53
N LEU A 103 -7.74 8.35 10.31
CA LEU A 103 -7.74 6.92 9.99
C LEU A 103 -6.41 6.48 9.37
N ASN A 104 -5.99 5.26 9.74
CA ASN A 104 -4.79 4.59 9.20
C ASN A 104 -5.11 3.80 7.92
N HIS A 105 -4.14 3.01 7.43
CA HIS A 105 -4.28 2.15 6.25
C HIS A 105 -5.41 1.12 6.35
N LEU A 106 -5.73 0.65 7.55
CA LEU A 106 -6.82 -0.31 7.82
C LEU A 106 -8.16 0.40 8.10
N PHE A 107 -8.23 1.70 7.91
CA PHE A 107 -9.39 2.54 8.28
C PHE A 107 -9.75 2.45 9.76
N GLN A 108 -8.78 2.27 10.64
CA GLN A 108 -8.93 2.33 12.08
C GLN A 108 -8.62 3.74 12.57
N THR A 109 -9.37 4.22 13.57
CA THR A 109 -9.06 5.48 14.26
C THR A 109 -7.72 5.35 14.99
N CYS A 110 -6.79 6.25 14.71
CA CYS A 110 -5.43 6.19 15.23
C CYS A 110 -4.85 7.58 15.55
N GLU A 111 -3.76 7.60 16.30
CA GLU A 111 -3.00 8.81 16.58
C GLU A 111 -1.82 8.99 15.61
N LYS A 112 -1.06 7.93 15.36
CA LYS A 112 0.19 7.94 14.58
C LYS A 112 0.09 7.24 13.22
N GLY A 113 -0.81 6.27 13.06
CA GLY A 113 -0.95 5.46 11.85
C GLY A 113 0.18 4.44 11.62
N THR A 114 1.02 4.19 12.63
CA THR A 114 2.16 3.27 12.51
C THR A 114 1.73 1.81 12.64
N LEU A 115 2.50 0.89 12.02
CA LEU A 115 2.26 -0.55 12.14
C LEU A 115 2.27 -1.06 13.59
N ALA A 116 3.09 -0.44 14.46
CA ALA A 116 3.16 -0.78 15.87
C ALA A 116 1.87 -0.44 16.64
N GLU A 117 1.10 0.53 16.14
CA GLU A 117 -0.17 0.95 16.75
C GLU A 117 -1.31 -0.02 16.41
N TYR A 118 -1.27 -0.68 15.25
CA TYR A 118 -2.37 -1.53 14.77
C TYR A 118 -2.81 -2.61 15.76
N GLY A 119 -1.85 -3.27 16.41
CA GLY A 119 -2.14 -4.31 17.41
C GLY A 119 -2.74 -3.81 18.73
N GLN A 120 -2.79 -2.49 18.93
CA GLN A 120 -3.32 -1.85 20.14
C GLN A 120 -4.71 -1.25 19.91
N LEU A 121 -5.18 -1.21 18.66
CA LEU A 121 -6.48 -0.65 18.30
C LEU A 121 -7.54 -1.75 18.32
N GLU A 122 -8.61 -1.52 19.08
CA GLU A 122 -9.74 -2.47 19.16
C GLU A 122 -10.65 -2.39 17.91
N GLU A 123 -10.67 -1.23 17.25
CA GLU A 123 -11.48 -0.99 16.07
C GLU A 123 -10.95 -1.81 14.88
N THR A 124 -11.81 -2.59 14.22
CA THR A 124 -11.45 -3.32 13.00
C THR A 124 -11.49 -2.42 11.77
N ILE A 125 -12.56 -1.63 11.66
CA ILE A 125 -12.78 -0.63 10.62
C ILE A 125 -13.77 0.42 11.14
N ASN A 126 -13.50 1.68 10.86
CA ASN A 126 -14.37 2.77 11.33
C ASN A 126 -15.78 2.67 10.71
N PRO A 127 -16.84 2.70 11.52
CA PRO A 127 -18.24 2.57 11.03
C PRO A 127 -18.66 3.64 10.01
N GLU A 128 -18.05 4.83 10.05
CA GLU A 128 -18.32 5.89 9.05
C GLU A 128 -17.91 5.45 7.66
N VAL A 129 -16.77 4.77 7.52
CA VAL A 129 -16.31 4.23 6.22
C VAL A 129 -17.32 3.24 5.66
N LEU A 130 -17.79 2.29 6.48
CA LEU A 130 -18.77 1.29 6.08
C LEU A 130 -20.10 1.93 5.67
N LYS A 131 -20.54 2.94 6.41
CA LYS A 131 -21.75 3.71 6.10
C LYS A 131 -21.61 4.40 4.74
N ASP A 132 -20.52 5.13 4.53
CA ASP A 132 -20.30 5.86 3.28
C ASP A 132 -20.22 4.92 2.07
N MET A 133 -19.52 3.81 2.19
CA MET A 133 -19.48 2.78 1.14
C MET A 133 -20.87 2.29 0.82
N THR A 134 -21.67 1.96 1.84
CA THR A 134 -23.05 1.48 1.69
C THR A 134 -23.94 2.52 1.01
N GLU A 135 -23.89 3.76 1.46
CA GLU A 135 -24.67 4.86 0.89
C GLU A 135 -24.26 5.17 -0.55
N TRP A 136 -22.95 5.12 -0.84
CA TRP A 136 -22.47 5.34 -2.20
C TRP A 136 -22.94 4.23 -3.15
N ILE A 137 -22.84 2.95 -2.74
CA ILE A 137 -23.30 1.82 -3.56
C ILE A 137 -24.80 1.94 -3.87
N LYS A 138 -25.64 2.29 -2.87
CA LYS A 138 -27.08 2.48 -3.07
C LYS A 138 -27.41 3.55 -4.09
N LYS A 139 -26.57 4.58 -4.23
CA LYS A 139 -26.78 5.65 -5.20
C LYS A 139 -26.42 5.26 -6.65
N GLN A 140 -25.78 4.10 -6.84
CA GLN A 140 -25.43 3.59 -8.18
C GLN A 140 -26.51 2.67 -8.76
N GLN A 141 -27.53 2.32 -7.99
CA GLN A 141 -28.69 1.53 -8.43
C GLN A 141 -29.76 2.44 -9.01
#